data_38f0d6fb277ac6bba628e3e50f4ef056
#
_entry.id   38f0d6fb277ac6bba628e3e50f4ef056
#
_cell.length_a   1.000
_cell.length_b   1.000
_cell.length_c   1.000
_cell.angle_alpha   90.00
_cell.angle_beta   90.00
_cell.angle_gamma   90.00
#
_symmetry.space_group_name_H-M   'P 1'
#
loop_
_entity.id
_entity.type
_entity.pdbx_description
1 polymer ?
#
loop_
_entity_poly.entity_id
_entity_poly.type
_entity_poly.pdbx_seq_one_letter_code
_entity_poly.pdbx_strand_id
1 'polypeptide(L)'
;MRPSEQRQLASIRAELSRLIRYDDESIVHDTWARQRYDCGCFPGLMAARGATVAAAWHEAGHAVAALDVGAHFSSASIHHGCTAEGRVHGISGAGDLAFVIDAAGQIAERLMRWTMLERDDDLRAWLATWRGDGGDARRFRRALGPRFGGDELRAWRYSEQRLVPLRLRIARVARALLVHPRYLPYNVVLEIAAHDPAQRRGP
;
A
#
# COMPACT_ATOMS: atom_id res chain seq x y z
N MET A 1 -10.46 23.04 7.67
CA MET A 1 -9.49 22.21 8.44
C MET A 1 -9.33 22.82 9.82
N ARG A 2 -9.51 22.06 10.88
CA ARG A 2 -9.41 22.53 12.28
C ARG A 2 -7.94 22.81 12.66
N PRO A 3 -7.65 23.74 13.58
CA PRO A 3 -6.26 24.05 13.99
C PRO A 3 -5.48 22.84 14.54
N SER A 4 -6.18 21.88 15.14
CA SER A 4 -5.60 20.60 15.63
C SER A 4 -5.14 19.71 14.45
N GLU A 5 -5.90 19.65 13.37
CA GLU A 5 -5.57 18.89 12.16
C GLU A 5 -4.36 19.52 11.44
N GLN A 6 -4.26 20.85 11.41
CA GLN A 6 -3.11 21.55 10.83
C GLN A 6 -1.81 21.24 11.59
N ARG A 7 -1.85 21.25 12.93
CA ARG A 7 -0.69 20.89 13.77
C ARG A 7 -0.29 19.43 13.57
N GLN A 8 -1.26 18.52 13.50
CA GLN A 8 -0.99 17.12 13.24
C GLN A 8 -0.34 16.90 11.87
N LEU A 9 -0.84 17.56 10.83
CA LEU A 9 -0.26 17.51 9.48
C LEU A 9 1.16 18.09 9.44
N ALA A 10 1.41 19.20 10.15
CA ALA A 10 2.75 19.78 10.24
C ALA A 10 3.73 18.83 10.94
N SER A 11 3.31 18.15 12.02
CA SER A 11 4.11 17.15 12.72
C SER A 11 4.43 15.95 11.81
N ILE A 12 3.42 15.40 11.11
CA ILE A 12 3.59 14.30 10.16
C ILE A 12 4.57 14.71 9.06
N ARG A 13 4.43 15.90 8.47
CA ARG A 13 5.34 16.41 7.43
C ARG A 13 6.77 16.56 7.92
N ALA A 14 6.97 17.09 9.13
CA ALA A 14 8.31 17.25 9.71
C ALA A 14 9.00 15.91 9.94
N GLU A 15 8.27 14.91 10.42
CA GLU A 15 8.79 13.57 10.66
C GLU A 15 9.06 12.83 9.35
N LEU A 16 8.15 12.90 8.39
CA LEU A 16 8.34 12.36 7.04
C LEU A 16 9.54 13.00 6.33
N SER A 17 9.76 14.30 6.48
CA SER A 17 10.94 14.99 5.92
C SER A 17 12.25 14.50 6.51
N ARG A 18 12.27 13.99 7.75
CA ARG A 18 13.43 13.32 8.34
C ARG A 18 13.63 11.91 7.75
N LEU A 19 12.53 11.19 7.51
CA LEU A 19 12.54 9.82 7.03
C LEU A 19 12.91 9.72 5.54
N ILE A 20 12.49 10.71 4.75
CA ILE A 20 12.73 10.78 3.29
C ILE A 20 14.20 11.06 2.95
N ARG A 21 15.03 11.48 3.91
CA ARG A 21 16.48 11.72 3.70
C ARG A 21 17.32 10.44 3.56
N TYR A 22 16.74 9.27 3.80
CA TYR A 22 17.42 8.00 3.62
C TYR A 22 17.23 7.47 2.20
N ASP A 23 18.29 6.91 1.64
CA ASP A 23 18.36 6.34 0.30
C ASP A 23 17.23 5.31 0.07
N ASP A 24 16.56 5.38 -1.09
CA ASP A 24 15.36 4.59 -1.40
C ASP A 24 15.55 3.07 -1.25
N GLU A 25 16.77 2.55 -1.46
CA GLU A 25 17.08 1.12 -1.27
C GLU A 25 17.19 0.72 0.20
N SER A 26 17.66 1.60 1.07
CA SER A 26 17.72 1.33 2.51
C SER A 26 16.33 1.28 3.16
N ILE A 27 15.33 1.92 2.54
CA ILE A 27 13.94 1.96 3.05
C ILE A 27 13.35 0.55 3.17
N VAL A 28 13.64 -0.33 2.22
CA VAL A 28 13.11 -1.70 2.22
C VAL A 28 13.77 -2.55 3.31
N HIS A 29 15.08 -2.39 3.52
CA HIS A 29 15.83 -3.14 4.53
C HIS A 29 15.68 -2.57 5.94
N ASP A 30 15.68 -1.26 6.11
CA ASP A 30 15.63 -0.60 7.43
C ASP A 30 14.27 -0.70 8.12
N THR A 31 13.18 -0.82 7.34
CA THR A 31 11.83 -1.02 7.89
C THR A 31 11.74 -2.33 8.67
N TRP A 32 12.56 -3.33 8.33
CA TRP A 32 12.65 -4.61 9.02
C TRP A 32 13.44 -4.52 10.34
N ALA A 33 14.42 -3.63 10.43
CA ALA A 33 15.41 -3.64 11.51
C ALA A 33 15.03 -2.80 12.75
N ARG A 34 14.20 -1.76 12.61
CA ARG A 34 14.07 -0.71 13.64
C ARG A 34 12.74 -0.64 14.39
N GLN A 35 11.74 -1.42 14.04
CA GLN A 35 10.45 -1.31 14.71
C GLN A 35 10.39 -2.14 15.99
N ARG A 36 10.58 -1.46 17.12
CA ARG A 36 10.22 -1.98 18.44
C ARG A 36 8.71 -1.80 18.63
N TYR A 37 7.96 -2.88 18.54
CA TYR A 37 6.56 -2.89 18.93
C TYR A 37 6.41 -3.68 20.23
N ASP A 38 6.06 -2.98 21.30
CA ASP A 38 5.61 -3.59 22.55
C ASP A 38 4.12 -3.89 22.45
N CYS A 39 3.75 -5.06 21.91
CA CYS A 39 2.37 -5.51 21.96
C CYS A 39 2.09 -6.47 23.14
N GLY A 40 3.06 -6.77 23.98
CA GLY A 40 2.89 -7.71 25.10
C GLY A 40 2.57 -9.15 24.71
N CYS A 41 2.49 -9.46 23.42
CA CYS A 41 2.15 -10.78 22.88
C CYS A 41 3.43 -11.59 22.64
N PHE A 42 3.95 -12.28 23.65
CA PHE A 42 5.04 -13.25 23.49
C PHE A 42 4.42 -14.66 23.27
N PRO A 43 4.88 -15.46 22.31
CA PRO A 43 6.11 -15.50 21.51
C PRO A 43 5.93 -15.09 20.04
N GLY A 44 4.84 -14.45 19.68
CA GLY A 44 4.52 -14.10 18.30
C GLY A 44 5.15 -12.80 17.74
N LEU A 45 6.08 -12.15 18.46
CA LEU A 45 6.57 -10.80 18.13
C LEU A 45 7.15 -10.68 16.70
N MET A 46 7.88 -11.68 16.22
CA MET A 46 8.45 -11.66 14.87
C MET A 46 7.38 -11.87 13.80
N ALA A 47 6.39 -12.74 14.06
CA ALA A 47 5.27 -12.96 13.17
C ALA A 47 4.35 -11.73 13.11
N ALA A 48 4.07 -11.11 14.26
CA ALA A 48 3.27 -9.88 14.35
C ALA A 48 3.93 -8.69 13.63
N ARG A 49 5.26 -8.56 13.70
CA ARG A 49 6.02 -7.54 12.94
C ARG A 49 5.89 -7.77 11.44
N GLY A 50 6.08 -9.00 10.97
CA GLY A 50 5.92 -9.35 9.57
C GLY A 50 4.51 -9.06 9.05
N ALA A 51 3.48 -9.39 9.83
CA ALA A 51 2.09 -9.10 9.52
C ALA A 51 1.82 -7.59 9.43
N THR A 52 2.35 -6.79 10.35
CA THR A 52 2.18 -5.32 10.33
C THR A 52 2.85 -4.68 9.12
N VAL A 53 4.05 -5.13 8.74
CA VAL A 53 4.75 -4.64 7.54
C VAL A 53 3.97 -5.03 6.29
N ALA A 54 3.48 -6.27 6.20
CA ALA A 54 2.66 -6.72 5.08
C ALA A 54 1.37 -5.90 4.96
N ALA A 55 0.66 -5.65 6.08
CA ALA A 55 -0.53 -4.79 6.10
C ALA A 55 -0.22 -3.36 5.65
N ALA A 56 0.91 -2.79 6.07
CA ALA A 56 1.31 -1.45 5.64
C ALA A 56 1.57 -1.39 4.12
N TRP A 57 2.22 -2.39 3.54
CA TRP A 57 2.41 -2.48 2.09
C TRP A 57 1.10 -2.70 1.37
N HIS A 58 0.23 -3.55 1.89
CA HIS A 58 -1.10 -3.81 1.35
C HIS A 58 -1.92 -2.52 1.23
N GLU A 59 -2.06 -1.78 2.32
CA GLU A 59 -2.82 -0.52 2.32
C GLU A 59 -2.16 0.58 1.51
N ALA A 60 -0.82 0.63 1.51
CA ALA A 60 -0.07 1.53 0.63
C ALA A 60 -0.32 1.21 -0.85
N GLY A 61 -0.43 -0.07 -1.20
CA GLY A 61 -0.80 -0.52 -2.54
C GLY A 61 -2.14 0.05 -2.97
N HIS A 62 -3.18 -0.14 -2.16
CA HIS A 62 -4.51 0.42 -2.42
C HIS A 62 -4.49 1.95 -2.56
N ALA A 63 -3.82 2.65 -1.64
CA ALA A 63 -3.76 4.10 -1.65
C ALA A 63 -3.03 4.66 -2.88
N VAL A 64 -1.88 4.10 -3.25
CA VAL A 64 -1.10 4.51 -4.43
C VAL A 64 -1.84 4.16 -5.72
N ALA A 65 -2.48 2.99 -5.79
CA ALA A 65 -3.32 2.62 -6.93
C ALA A 65 -4.50 3.58 -7.10
N ALA A 66 -5.16 3.98 -6.01
CA ALA A 66 -6.24 4.96 -6.06
C ALA A 66 -5.75 6.30 -6.65
N LEU A 67 -4.57 6.79 -6.22
CA LEU A 67 -3.96 7.99 -6.80
C LEU A 67 -3.65 7.81 -8.30
N ASP A 68 -3.10 6.67 -8.69
CA ASP A 68 -2.71 6.38 -10.08
C ASP A 68 -3.90 6.34 -11.05
N VAL A 69 -5.05 5.83 -10.59
CA VAL A 69 -6.28 5.79 -11.41
C VAL A 69 -7.12 7.07 -11.28
N GLY A 70 -6.66 8.09 -10.55
CA GLY A 70 -7.39 9.33 -10.34
C GLY A 70 -8.58 9.22 -9.36
N ALA A 71 -8.64 8.15 -8.57
CA ALA A 71 -9.63 8.00 -7.52
C ALA A 71 -9.28 8.83 -6.29
N HIS A 72 -10.30 9.15 -5.51
CA HIS A 72 -10.17 9.85 -4.24
C HIS A 72 -10.44 8.88 -3.08
N PHE A 73 -9.81 9.13 -1.93
CA PHE A 73 -10.09 8.44 -0.66
C PHE A 73 -9.95 9.42 0.51
N SER A 74 -10.52 9.10 1.67
CA SER A 74 -10.44 10.00 2.82
C SER A 74 -9.13 9.83 3.59
N SER A 75 -8.72 8.59 3.84
CA SER A 75 -7.50 8.28 4.60
C SER A 75 -7.05 6.84 4.39
N ALA A 76 -5.80 6.55 4.75
CA ALA A 76 -5.26 5.21 4.92
C ALA A 76 -4.82 5.00 6.36
N SER A 77 -5.00 3.79 6.90
CA SER A 77 -4.64 3.42 8.27
C SER A 77 -4.24 1.96 8.37
N ILE A 78 -3.43 1.63 9.37
CA ILE A 78 -3.17 0.26 9.80
C ILE A 78 -3.36 0.16 11.31
N HIS A 79 -3.74 -1.00 11.78
CA HIS A 79 -3.83 -1.31 13.20
C HIS A 79 -2.71 -2.27 13.57
N HIS A 80 -1.94 -1.88 14.60
CA HIS A 80 -0.93 -2.74 15.18
C HIS A 80 -1.59 -3.72 16.15
N GLY A 81 -1.32 -4.99 16.00
CA GLY A 81 -1.87 -6.03 16.84
C GLY A 81 -1.39 -7.41 16.42
N CYS A 82 -1.86 -8.46 17.10
CA CYS A 82 -1.56 -9.85 16.75
C CYS A 82 -2.13 -10.23 15.38
N THR A 83 -3.21 -9.56 14.98
CA THR A 83 -3.75 -9.56 13.62
C THR A 83 -3.59 -8.15 13.06
N ALA A 84 -2.57 -7.93 12.23
CA ALA A 84 -2.40 -6.63 11.61
C ALA A 84 -3.49 -6.45 10.54
N GLU A 85 -4.32 -5.46 10.74
CA GLU A 85 -5.37 -5.08 9.81
C GLU A 85 -5.14 -3.65 9.34
N GLY A 86 -5.53 -3.36 8.11
CA GLY A 86 -5.46 -2.01 7.58
C GLY A 86 -6.69 -1.68 6.75
N ARG A 87 -6.79 -0.42 6.35
CA ARG A 87 -7.85 0.03 5.46
C ARG A 87 -7.54 1.36 4.79
N VAL A 88 -7.87 1.44 3.50
CA VAL A 88 -8.06 2.71 2.81
C VAL A 88 -9.56 3.05 2.83
N HIS A 89 -9.90 4.21 3.41
CA HIS A 89 -11.27 4.60 3.69
C HIS A 89 -11.84 5.51 2.60
N GLY A 90 -13.10 5.29 2.22
CA GLY A 90 -13.87 6.20 1.38
C GLY A 90 -13.35 6.31 -0.04
N ILE A 91 -12.87 5.22 -0.65
CA ILE A 91 -12.43 5.20 -2.04
C ILE A 91 -13.63 5.49 -2.95
N SER A 92 -13.46 6.44 -3.88
CA SER A 92 -14.48 6.86 -4.85
C SER A 92 -13.82 7.38 -6.13
N GLY A 93 -14.57 7.36 -7.24
CA GLY A 93 -14.12 7.91 -8.52
C GLY A 93 -13.21 7.01 -9.35
N ALA A 94 -13.01 5.74 -8.98
CA ALA A 94 -12.14 4.82 -9.72
C ALA A 94 -12.71 4.38 -11.09
N GLY A 95 -14.03 4.47 -11.28
CA GLY A 95 -14.69 4.06 -12.53
C GLY A 95 -14.32 2.62 -12.94
N ASP A 96 -14.05 2.43 -14.22
CA ASP A 96 -13.70 1.13 -14.81
C ASP A 96 -12.31 0.60 -14.36
N LEU A 97 -11.57 1.36 -13.58
CA LEU A 97 -10.25 0.98 -13.05
C LEU A 97 -10.29 0.54 -11.58
N ALA A 98 -11.47 0.39 -10.98
CA ALA A 98 -11.61 -0.05 -9.60
C ALA A 98 -10.90 -1.38 -9.30
N PHE A 99 -10.87 -2.30 -10.28
CA PHE A 99 -10.17 -3.59 -10.16
C PHE A 99 -8.65 -3.42 -9.93
N VAL A 100 -8.02 -2.34 -10.43
CA VAL A 100 -6.60 -2.04 -10.17
C VAL A 100 -6.38 -1.78 -8.70
N ILE A 101 -7.28 -1.02 -8.07
CA ILE A 101 -7.21 -0.74 -6.63
C ILE A 101 -7.40 -2.03 -5.85
N ASP A 102 -8.41 -2.85 -6.21
CA ASP A 102 -8.70 -4.09 -5.49
C ASP A 102 -7.56 -5.14 -5.59
N ALA A 103 -6.81 -5.18 -6.70
CA ALA A 103 -5.63 -6.02 -6.86
C ALA A 103 -4.40 -5.48 -6.10
N ALA A 104 -4.34 -4.17 -5.88
CA ALA A 104 -3.12 -3.46 -5.50
C ALA A 104 -2.53 -3.90 -4.16
N GLY A 105 -3.35 -4.23 -3.18
CA GLY A 105 -2.86 -4.69 -1.88
C GLY A 105 -2.00 -5.95 -2.03
N GLN A 106 -2.50 -6.96 -2.74
CA GLN A 106 -1.78 -8.20 -2.97
C GLN A 106 -0.55 -8.04 -3.88
N ILE A 107 -0.64 -7.18 -4.89
CA ILE A 107 0.51 -6.85 -5.75
C ILE A 107 1.60 -6.17 -4.91
N ALA A 108 1.25 -5.23 -4.04
CA ALA A 108 2.18 -4.54 -3.16
C ALA A 108 2.89 -5.49 -2.19
N GLU A 109 2.18 -6.45 -1.59
CA GLU A 109 2.78 -7.48 -0.75
C GLU A 109 3.79 -8.35 -1.53
N ARG A 110 3.49 -8.69 -2.78
CA ARG A 110 4.41 -9.43 -3.65
C ARG A 110 5.63 -8.60 -4.04
N LEU A 111 5.44 -7.33 -4.34
CA LEU A 111 6.54 -6.39 -4.60
C LEU A 111 7.47 -6.24 -3.38
N MET A 112 6.92 -6.22 -2.17
CA MET A 112 7.68 -6.21 -0.94
C MET A 112 8.58 -7.45 -0.80
N ARG A 113 8.02 -8.63 -1.09
CA ARG A 113 8.69 -9.92 -0.91
C ARG A 113 9.51 -10.37 -2.12
N TRP A 114 9.49 -9.62 -3.24
CA TRP A 114 10.08 -10.02 -4.52
C TRP A 114 9.56 -11.37 -5.03
N THR A 115 8.27 -11.66 -4.79
CA THR A 115 7.62 -12.93 -5.15
C THR A 115 6.62 -12.78 -6.29
N MET A 116 6.96 -11.94 -7.29
CA MET A 116 6.11 -11.80 -8.48
C MET A 116 6.03 -13.12 -9.24
N LEU A 117 4.83 -13.47 -9.69
CA LEU A 117 4.61 -14.69 -10.48
C LEU A 117 4.81 -14.35 -11.95
N GLU A 118 5.93 -14.79 -12.52
CA GLU A 118 6.31 -14.50 -13.90
C GLU A 118 5.48 -15.35 -14.89
N ARG A 119 5.24 -16.64 -14.54
CA ARG A 119 4.49 -17.55 -15.39
C ARG A 119 2.99 -17.40 -15.21
N ASP A 120 2.26 -17.36 -16.33
CA ASP A 120 0.80 -17.21 -16.33
C ASP A 120 0.08 -18.40 -15.67
N ASP A 121 0.62 -19.61 -15.79
CA ASP A 121 0.02 -20.82 -15.18
C ASP A 121 0.09 -20.77 -13.65
N ASP A 122 1.22 -20.31 -13.10
CA ASP A 122 1.39 -20.14 -11.66
C ASP A 122 0.45 -19.04 -11.14
N LEU A 123 0.32 -17.97 -11.91
CA LEU A 123 -0.60 -16.88 -11.58
C LEU A 123 -2.07 -17.31 -11.65
N ARG A 124 -2.48 -18.09 -12.68
CA ARG A 124 -3.84 -18.66 -12.76
C ARG A 124 -4.14 -19.57 -11.57
N ALA A 125 -3.21 -20.47 -11.24
CA ALA A 125 -3.36 -21.35 -10.10
C ALA A 125 -3.52 -20.56 -8.78
N TRP A 126 -2.73 -19.53 -8.61
CA TRP A 126 -2.85 -18.66 -7.44
C TRP A 126 -4.15 -17.85 -7.43
N LEU A 127 -4.56 -17.25 -8.54
CA LEU A 127 -5.82 -16.48 -8.65
C LEU A 127 -7.04 -17.38 -8.30
N ALA A 128 -7.01 -18.65 -8.70
CA ALA A 128 -8.06 -19.61 -8.35
C ALA A 128 -8.18 -19.85 -6.82
N THR A 129 -7.08 -19.71 -6.09
CA THR A 129 -7.04 -19.86 -4.62
C THR A 129 -7.22 -18.52 -3.90
N TRP A 130 -7.02 -17.40 -4.58
CA TRP A 130 -7.15 -16.08 -3.96
C TRP A 130 -8.61 -15.80 -3.59
N ARG A 131 -8.90 -16.03 -2.35
CA ARG A 131 -10.24 -15.83 -1.76
C ARG A 131 -10.34 -14.55 -0.96
N GLY A 132 -9.22 -13.82 -0.85
CA GLY A 132 -9.07 -12.50 -0.24
C GLY A 132 -9.73 -12.35 1.12
N ASP A 133 -8.94 -12.20 2.13
CA ASP A 133 -9.41 -11.65 3.39
C ASP A 133 -9.82 -10.19 3.14
N GLY A 134 -10.94 -9.76 3.69
CA GLY A 134 -11.42 -8.38 3.52
C GLY A 134 -12.22 -8.06 2.25
N GLY A 135 -12.38 -9.00 1.35
CA GLY A 135 -13.28 -8.83 0.20
C GLY A 135 -12.64 -8.28 -1.08
N ASP A 136 -11.30 -8.06 -1.13
CA ASP A 136 -10.59 -7.54 -2.31
C ASP A 136 -10.76 -8.44 -3.52
N ALA A 137 -10.54 -9.75 -3.37
CA ALA A 137 -10.74 -10.72 -4.44
C ALA A 137 -12.16 -10.67 -5.01
N ARG A 138 -13.17 -10.52 -4.15
CA ARG A 138 -14.56 -10.41 -4.56
C ARG A 138 -14.85 -9.09 -5.28
N ARG A 139 -14.29 -7.97 -4.80
CA ARG A 139 -14.43 -6.65 -5.45
C ARG A 139 -13.73 -6.67 -6.80
N PHE A 140 -12.48 -7.16 -6.85
CA PHE A 140 -11.71 -7.33 -8.07
C PHE A 140 -12.53 -8.05 -9.15
N ARG A 141 -13.07 -9.25 -8.85
CA ARG A 141 -13.88 -10.04 -9.80
C ARG A 141 -15.13 -9.30 -10.28
N ARG A 142 -15.81 -8.57 -9.39
CA ARG A 142 -16.98 -7.77 -9.76
C ARG A 142 -16.65 -6.62 -10.70
N ALA A 143 -15.48 -6.02 -10.55
CA ALA A 143 -15.06 -4.88 -11.35
C ALA A 143 -14.55 -5.27 -12.75
N LEU A 144 -14.32 -6.56 -13.05
CA LEU A 144 -13.76 -7.01 -14.33
C LEU A 144 -14.72 -6.96 -15.52
N GLY A 145 -16.04 -7.03 -15.26
CA GLY A 145 -17.06 -7.30 -16.27
C GLY A 145 -16.97 -6.44 -17.51
N PRO A 146 -16.95 -5.10 -17.42
CA PRO A 146 -17.02 -4.23 -18.61
C PRO A 146 -15.77 -4.28 -19.48
N ARG A 147 -14.59 -4.43 -18.88
CA ARG A 147 -13.31 -4.24 -19.57
C ARG A 147 -12.61 -5.52 -20.00
N PHE A 148 -12.72 -6.57 -19.20
CA PHE A 148 -11.96 -7.81 -19.42
C PHE A 148 -12.86 -9.03 -19.65
N GLY A 149 -14.19 -8.88 -19.65
CA GLY A 149 -15.10 -10.00 -19.84
C GLY A 149 -14.93 -11.11 -18.80
N GLY A 150 -14.46 -10.78 -17.59
CA GLY A 150 -14.19 -11.75 -16.54
C GLY A 150 -12.79 -12.39 -16.57
N ASP A 151 -11.91 -12.02 -17.50
CA ASP A 151 -10.53 -12.53 -17.56
C ASP A 151 -9.67 -11.97 -16.40
N GLU A 152 -9.61 -12.73 -15.31
CA GLU A 152 -8.84 -12.38 -14.10
C GLU A 152 -7.34 -12.25 -14.37
N LEU A 153 -6.78 -13.13 -15.20
CA LEU A 153 -5.36 -13.12 -15.53
C LEU A 153 -4.96 -11.82 -16.24
N ARG A 154 -5.71 -11.48 -17.27
CA ARG A 154 -5.45 -10.27 -18.07
C ARG A 154 -5.60 -9.00 -17.23
N ALA A 155 -6.62 -8.93 -16.39
CA ALA A 155 -6.84 -7.80 -15.49
C ALA A 155 -5.74 -7.68 -14.42
N TRP A 156 -5.28 -8.81 -13.89
CA TRP A 156 -4.17 -8.83 -12.95
C TRP A 156 -2.88 -8.34 -13.59
N ARG A 157 -2.50 -8.85 -14.76
CA ARG A 157 -1.31 -8.41 -15.51
C ARG A 157 -1.37 -6.92 -15.85
N TYR A 158 -2.53 -6.42 -16.22
CA TYR A 158 -2.72 -4.98 -16.43
C TYR A 158 -2.45 -4.19 -15.13
N SER A 159 -2.91 -4.67 -13.98
CA SER A 159 -2.69 -4.04 -12.69
C SER A 159 -1.19 -4.10 -12.28
N GLU A 160 -0.51 -5.21 -12.51
CA GLU A 160 0.93 -5.35 -12.30
C GLU A 160 1.72 -4.34 -13.13
N GLN A 161 1.42 -4.22 -14.44
CA GLN A 161 2.08 -3.28 -15.35
C GLN A 161 1.97 -1.82 -14.87
N ARG A 162 0.86 -1.47 -14.22
CA ARG A 162 0.68 -0.14 -13.64
C ARG A 162 1.43 0.04 -12.32
N LEU A 163 1.41 -0.95 -11.45
CA LEU A 163 1.87 -0.82 -10.07
C LEU A 163 3.35 -1.12 -9.86
N VAL A 164 3.95 -1.99 -10.68
CA VAL A 164 5.39 -2.29 -10.59
C VAL A 164 6.26 -1.03 -10.70
N PRO A 165 6.03 -0.10 -11.65
CA PRO A 165 6.76 1.16 -11.73
C PRO A 165 6.56 2.08 -10.51
N LEU A 166 5.47 1.90 -9.77
CA LEU A 166 5.12 2.72 -8.61
C LEU A 166 5.66 2.14 -7.29
N ARG A 167 6.47 1.08 -7.33
CA ARG A 167 6.99 0.38 -6.15
C ARG A 167 7.60 1.31 -5.11
N LEU A 168 8.41 2.29 -5.52
CA LEU A 168 9.02 3.23 -4.58
C LEU A 168 8.00 4.17 -3.94
N ARG A 169 6.94 4.55 -4.66
CA ARG A 169 5.83 5.32 -4.08
C ARG A 169 5.09 4.49 -3.04
N ILE A 170 4.82 3.22 -3.35
CA ILE A 170 4.19 2.27 -2.41
C ILE A 170 5.06 2.12 -1.15
N ALA A 171 6.36 1.91 -1.31
CA ALA A 171 7.29 1.76 -0.19
C ALA A 171 7.31 2.99 0.74
N ARG A 172 7.29 4.21 0.17
CA ARG A 172 7.23 5.46 0.95
C ARG A 172 5.93 5.58 1.76
N VAL A 173 4.79 5.28 1.13
CA VAL A 173 3.49 5.31 1.82
C VAL A 173 3.41 4.22 2.89
N ALA A 174 3.89 3.01 2.61
CA ALA A 174 3.95 1.92 3.58
C ALA A 174 4.80 2.30 4.81
N ARG A 175 5.97 2.93 4.60
CA ARG A 175 6.79 3.45 5.69
C ARG A 175 6.06 4.50 6.51
N ALA A 176 5.37 5.42 5.87
CA ALA A 176 4.60 6.44 6.57
C ALA A 176 3.47 5.83 7.41
N LEU A 177 2.78 4.80 6.92
CA LEU A 177 1.79 4.03 7.67
C LEU A 177 2.38 3.33 8.89
N LEU A 178 3.61 2.83 8.79
CA LEU A 178 4.30 2.20 9.93
C LEU A 178 4.66 3.20 11.04
N VAL A 179 4.94 4.44 10.69
CA VAL A 179 5.25 5.52 11.65
C VAL A 179 3.98 6.17 12.19
N HIS A 180 2.95 6.34 11.34
CA HIS A 180 1.67 6.96 11.67
C HIS A 180 0.50 6.01 11.35
N PRO A 181 0.36 4.90 12.11
CA PRO A 181 -0.52 3.81 11.71
C PRO A 181 -2.01 4.16 11.74
N ARG A 182 -2.40 5.07 12.62
CA ARG A 182 -3.82 5.32 12.88
C ARG A 182 -4.53 6.12 11.80
N TYR A 183 -3.79 6.98 11.09
CA TYR A 183 -4.44 7.88 10.15
C TYR A 183 -3.43 8.62 9.28
N LEU A 184 -3.46 8.37 7.97
CA LEU A 184 -2.82 9.20 6.94
C LEU A 184 -3.89 9.78 6.02
N PRO A 185 -4.18 11.08 6.06
CA PRO A 185 -5.17 11.71 5.17
C PRO A 185 -4.70 11.73 3.72
N TYR A 186 -5.66 11.77 2.79
CA TYR A 186 -5.43 11.74 1.33
C TYR A 186 -4.33 12.71 0.87
N ASN A 187 -4.39 13.97 1.29
CA ASN A 187 -3.42 15.00 0.88
C ASN A 187 -1.99 14.70 1.35
N VAL A 188 -1.83 14.05 2.50
CA VAL A 188 -0.51 13.60 3.01
C VAL A 188 -0.01 12.42 2.19
N VAL A 189 -0.87 11.44 1.89
CA VAL A 189 -0.49 10.31 1.03
C VAL A 189 -0.11 10.79 -0.36
N LEU A 190 -0.84 11.73 -0.94
CA LEU A 190 -0.54 12.34 -2.24
C LEU A 190 0.84 13.00 -2.24
N GLU A 191 1.15 13.80 -1.21
CA GLU A 191 2.45 14.47 -1.06
C GLU A 191 3.61 13.46 -0.94
N ILE A 192 3.45 12.41 -0.12
CA ILE A 192 4.44 11.35 0.06
C ILE A 192 4.66 10.58 -1.25
N ALA A 193 3.59 10.22 -1.93
CA ALA A 193 3.66 9.47 -3.18
C ALA A 193 4.27 10.28 -4.33
N ALA A 194 4.01 11.60 -4.36
CA ALA A 194 4.54 12.50 -5.38
C ALA A 194 6.01 12.87 -5.16
N HIS A 195 6.56 12.66 -3.96
CA HIS A 195 7.92 13.05 -3.63
C HIS A 195 8.92 12.32 -4.52
N ASP A 196 9.71 13.07 -5.30
CA ASP A 196 10.82 12.55 -6.10
C ASP A 196 12.16 13.02 -5.48
N PRO A 197 12.94 12.11 -4.88
CA PRO A 197 14.23 12.46 -4.27
C PRO A 197 15.24 12.99 -5.30
N ALA A 198 15.10 12.62 -6.58
CA ALA A 198 15.98 13.09 -7.64
C ALA A 198 15.83 14.60 -7.91
N GLN A 199 14.66 15.18 -7.67
CA GLN A 199 14.43 16.61 -7.86
C GLN A 199 15.16 17.51 -6.85
N ARG A 200 15.68 16.95 -5.76
CA ARG A 200 16.47 17.71 -4.75
C ARG A 200 17.98 17.70 -5.01
N ARG A 201 18.47 16.94 -5.97
CA ARG A 201 19.84 17.01 -6.44
C ARG A 201 19.90 18.10 -7.54
N GLY A 202 19.70 19.36 -7.13
CA GLY A 202 20.02 20.51 -7.97
C GLY A 202 21.53 20.54 -8.26
N PRO A 203 21.92 21.22 -9.32
CA PRO A 203 23.29 21.28 -9.77
C PRO A 203 24.25 21.78 -8.71
#